data_f76351fa29768e79f6fed865c1f7c490
#
_entry.id   f76351fa29768e79f6fed865c1f7c490
#
_cell.length_a   1.000
_cell.length_b   1.000
_cell.length_c   1.000
_cell.angle_alpha   90.00
_cell.angle_beta   90.00
_cell.angle_gamma   90.00
#
_symmetry.space_group_name_H-M   'P 1'
#
loop_
_entity.id
_entity.type
_entity.pdbx_description
1 polymer ?
#
loop_
_entity_poly.entity_id
_entity_poly.type
_entity_poly.pdbx_seq_one_letter_code
_entity_poly.pdbx_strand_id
1 'polypeptide(L)'
;RSVTFTYILMAEKEGEFRIPAASIMVDGKKYSSNPLRLKVLPPDKNSSSQSQGGGNSMQMQNNGSSTNINDDDLFVRATLSMGKVYEQEAVLLTYKVYSTVNLTNLSNPTPDLKDFHIQEVQLPREKHFELEHYNGRNYNTVVWRQFVLFPQQSGVLEIPSLTFESVVAVQSRRSFDPFEMM
;
A
#
# COMPACT_ATOMS: atom_id res chain seq x y z
N ARG A 1 -0.38 -38.94 -8.79
CA ARG A 1 -0.50 -38.50 -7.39
C ARG A 1 0.34 -37.25 -7.23
N SER A 2 -0.23 -36.17 -6.69
CA SER A 2 0.53 -34.98 -6.32
C SER A 2 0.67 -34.93 -4.79
N VAL A 3 1.83 -34.44 -4.32
CA VAL A 3 2.10 -34.22 -2.89
C VAL A 3 2.45 -32.77 -2.72
N THR A 4 1.75 -32.10 -1.79
CA THR A 4 2.00 -30.69 -1.45
C THR A 4 2.57 -30.61 -0.04
N PHE A 5 3.68 -29.90 0.10
CA PHE A 5 4.27 -29.57 1.41
C PHE A 5 4.04 -28.10 1.69
N THR A 6 3.46 -27.78 2.85
CA THR A 6 3.21 -26.41 3.28
C THR A 6 4.10 -26.11 4.49
N TYR A 7 4.87 -25.03 4.39
CA TYR A 7 5.73 -24.54 5.48
C TYR A 7 5.25 -23.15 5.90
N ILE A 8 5.11 -22.95 7.21
CA ILE A 8 4.84 -21.64 7.79
C ILE A 8 6.17 -21.10 8.30
N LEU A 9 6.57 -19.95 7.79
CA LEU A 9 7.81 -19.30 8.18
C LEU A 9 7.48 -18.07 9.05
N MET A 10 8.24 -17.89 10.13
CA MET A 10 8.17 -16.71 10.96
C MET A 10 9.48 -15.94 10.82
N ALA A 11 9.38 -14.65 10.47
CA ALA A 11 10.54 -13.78 10.40
C ALA A 11 10.83 -13.18 11.79
N GLU A 12 12.04 -13.37 12.29
CA GLU A 12 12.47 -12.85 13.61
C GLU A 12 13.07 -11.43 13.52
N LYS A 13 13.48 -11.03 12.34
CA LYS A 13 14.14 -9.72 12.10
C LYS A 13 13.65 -9.10 10.80
N GLU A 14 13.68 -7.78 10.74
CA GLU A 14 13.51 -7.02 9.49
C GLU A 14 14.70 -7.22 8.54
N GLY A 15 14.47 -7.05 7.26
CA GLY A 15 15.51 -7.13 6.25
C GLY A 15 15.12 -7.93 5.01
N GLU A 16 16.09 -8.15 4.13
CA GLU A 16 15.91 -8.97 2.93
C GLU A 16 16.49 -10.36 3.16
N PHE A 17 15.65 -11.37 2.93
CA PHE A 17 16.00 -12.77 3.05
C PHE A 17 15.87 -13.46 1.70
N ARG A 18 16.76 -14.40 1.45
CA ARG A 18 16.70 -15.26 0.27
C ARG A 18 16.38 -16.67 0.70
N ILE A 19 15.25 -17.20 0.22
CA ILE A 19 14.92 -18.62 0.34
C ILE A 19 15.55 -19.32 -0.86
N PRO A 20 16.46 -20.26 -0.66
CA PRO A 20 17.13 -20.96 -1.75
C PRO A 20 16.14 -21.82 -2.55
N ALA A 21 16.53 -22.19 -3.76
CA ALA A 21 15.75 -23.09 -4.59
C ALA A 21 15.58 -24.46 -3.92
N ALA A 22 14.34 -24.94 -3.87
CA ALA A 22 14.05 -26.32 -3.50
C ALA A 22 14.43 -27.25 -4.66
N SER A 23 14.89 -28.47 -4.35
CA SER A 23 15.18 -29.46 -5.38
C SER A 23 14.57 -30.80 -5.05
N ILE A 24 14.13 -31.52 -6.10
CA ILE A 24 13.58 -32.87 -6.01
C ILE A 24 14.22 -33.77 -7.07
N MET A 25 14.41 -35.03 -6.72
CA MET A 25 14.84 -36.06 -7.66
C MET A 25 13.65 -36.90 -8.08
N VAL A 26 13.42 -37.00 -9.39
CA VAL A 26 12.37 -37.87 -9.99
C VAL A 26 13.03 -38.67 -11.09
N ASP A 27 12.93 -39.98 -11.01
CA ASP A 27 13.53 -40.92 -11.99
C ASP A 27 15.01 -40.63 -12.29
N GLY A 28 15.80 -40.32 -11.25
CA GLY A 28 17.21 -40.00 -11.38
C GLY A 28 17.53 -38.62 -11.94
N LYS A 29 16.51 -37.80 -12.24
CA LYS A 29 16.64 -36.46 -12.77
C LYS A 29 16.35 -35.41 -11.68
N LYS A 30 17.25 -34.44 -11.53
CA LYS A 30 17.09 -33.37 -10.55
C LYS A 30 16.28 -32.22 -11.14
N TYR A 31 15.23 -31.83 -10.45
CA TYR A 31 14.42 -30.64 -10.75
C TYR A 31 14.62 -29.62 -9.62
N SER A 32 14.73 -28.34 -9.98
CA SER A 32 14.91 -27.26 -9.00
C SER A 32 13.88 -26.16 -9.25
N SER A 33 13.36 -25.61 -8.16
CA SER A 33 12.52 -24.42 -8.20
C SER A 33 13.34 -23.14 -8.37
N ASN A 34 12.69 -22.01 -8.57
CA ASN A 34 13.33 -20.71 -8.48
C ASN A 34 13.57 -20.33 -7.00
N PRO A 35 14.67 -19.61 -6.68
CA PRO A 35 14.84 -19.00 -5.36
C PRO A 35 13.83 -17.88 -5.17
N LEU A 36 13.39 -17.66 -3.91
CA LEU A 36 12.49 -16.58 -3.54
C LEU A 36 13.25 -15.50 -2.77
N ARG A 37 12.88 -14.25 -2.96
CA ARG A 37 13.31 -13.12 -2.14
C ARG A 37 12.14 -12.70 -1.26
N LEU A 38 12.40 -12.53 0.01
CA LEU A 38 11.43 -12.08 1.01
C LEU A 38 11.97 -10.82 1.66
N LYS A 39 11.21 -9.73 1.56
CA LYS A 39 11.49 -8.49 2.28
C LYS A 39 10.60 -8.43 3.51
N VAL A 40 11.20 -8.44 4.69
CA VAL A 40 10.52 -8.27 5.98
C VAL A 40 10.60 -6.82 6.38
N LEU A 41 9.45 -6.16 6.50
CA LEU A 41 9.35 -4.76 6.88
C LEU A 41 9.43 -4.59 8.41
N PRO A 42 9.81 -3.39 8.91
CA PRO A 42 9.72 -3.08 10.33
C PRO A 42 8.32 -3.30 10.88
N PRO A 43 8.19 -3.59 12.18
CA PRO A 43 6.89 -3.69 12.84
C PRO A 43 6.16 -2.35 12.77
N ASP A 44 4.84 -2.41 12.62
CA ASP A 44 3.98 -1.24 12.68
C ASP A 44 3.94 -0.71 14.12
N LYS A 45 4.21 0.58 14.33
CA LYS A 45 4.18 1.22 15.66
C LYS A 45 2.83 1.08 16.35
N ASN A 46 1.74 0.95 15.60
CA ASN A 46 0.40 0.78 16.15
C ASN A 46 0.04 -0.68 16.46
N SER A 47 0.84 -1.67 16.05
CA SER A 47 0.57 -3.09 16.31
C SER A 47 1.06 -3.56 17.68
N SER A 48 1.83 -2.75 18.42
CA SER A 48 2.40 -3.11 19.73
C SER A 48 1.40 -3.08 20.90
N SER A 49 0.14 -2.73 20.68
CA SER A 49 -0.88 -2.67 21.74
C SER A 49 -1.77 -3.91 21.86
N GLN A 50 -1.51 -5.02 21.14
CA GLN A 50 -2.38 -6.18 21.16
C GLN A 50 -1.70 -7.54 21.44
N SER A 51 -0.60 -7.53 22.19
CA SER A 51 -0.09 -8.80 22.74
C SER A 51 0.64 -8.56 24.08
N GLN A 52 -0.12 -8.44 25.17
CA GLN A 52 0.24 -9.04 26.47
C GLN A 52 -0.82 -8.75 27.53
N GLY A 53 -1.31 -9.80 28.15
CA GLY A 53 -1.91 -9.71 29.46
C GLY A 53 -3.35 -10.20 29.53
N GLY A 54 -3.51 -11.48 29.88
CA GLY A 54 -4.73 -11.96 30.51
C GLY A 54 -4.97 -11.17 31.77
N GLY A 55 -6.19 -10.66 31.93
CA GLY A 55 -6.61 -9.91 33.11
C GLY A 55 -8.03 -9.43 32.91
N ASN A 56 -8.94 -10.16 33.51
CA ASN A 56 -10.37 -9.95 33.63
C ASN A 56 -10.68 -8.51 34.08
N SER A 57 -11.29 -7.70 33.23
CA SER A 57 -12.20 -6.64 33.66
C SER A 57 -13.17 -6.29 32.54
N MET A 58 -14.41 -6.77 32.74
CA MET A 58 -15.56 -6.30 31.98
C MET A 58 -15.74 -4.80 32.25
N GLN A 59 -15.40 -3.99 31.28
CA GLN A 59 -15.93 -2.63 31.18
C GLN A 59 -16.58 -2.49 29.82
N MET A 60 -17.89 -2.65 29.84
CA MET A 60 -18.78 -2.33 28.74
C MET A 60 -18.63 -0.82 28.48
N GLN A 61 -17.79 -0.47 27.55
CA GLN A 61 -17.82 0.87 26.97
C GLN A 61 -18.49 0.76 25.62
N ASN A 62 -19.76 1.13 25.64
CA ASN A 62 -20.61 1.31 24.48
C ASN A 62 -20.04 2.44 23.62
N ASN A 63 -19.10 2.12 22.74
CA ASN A 63 -18.64 3.06 21.72
C ASN A 63 -19.27 2.64 20.40
N GLY A 64 -20.30 3.37 20.03
CA GLY A 64 -20.85 3.33 18.67
C GLY A 64 -19.69 3.41 17.68
N SER A 65 -19.60 2.42 16.81
CA SER A 65 -18.60 2.36 15.74
C SER A 65 -18.79 3.49 14.75
N SER A 66 -18.34 4.69 15.12
CA SER A 66 -17.95 5.67 14.14
C SER A 66 -16.57 5.20 13.65
N THR A 67 -16.53 4.58 12.50
CA THR A 67 -15.28 4.31 11.79
C THR A 67 -14.74 5.64 11.29
N ASN A 68 -14.11 6.38 12.20
CA ASN A 68 -13.36 7.58 11.83
C ASN A 68 -12.11 7.11 11.08
N ILE A 69 -12.13 7.23 9.77
CA ILE A 69 -10.94 7.13 8.94
C ILE A 69 -10.21 8.44 9.13
N ASN A 70 -9.00 8.36 9.64
CA ASN A 70 -8.13 9.52 9.82
C ASN A 70 -7.32 9.77 8.54
N ASP A 71 -6.82 10.98 8.39
CA ASP A 71 -5.97 11.37 7.27
C ASP A 71 -4.70 10.49 7.15
N ASP A 72 -4.27 9.89 8.28
CA ASP A 72 -3.16 8.93 8.31
C ASP A 72 -3.54 7.53 7.83
N ASP A 73 -4.83 7.20 7.65
CA ASP A 73 -5.27 5.88 7.21
C ASP A 73 -5.36 5.78 5.69
N LEU A 74 -5.56 6.90 5.02
CA LEU A 74 -5.62 7.00 3.56
C LEU A 74 -5.15 8.37 3.10
N PHE A 75 -4.11 8.41 2.30
CA PHE A 75 -3.63 9.65 1.68
C PHE A 75 -2.96 9.40 0.33
N VAL A 76 -2.84 10.45 -0.47
CA VAL A 76 -2.13 10.44 -1.74
C VAL A 76 -0.90 11.34 -1.62
N ARG A 77 0.23 10.81 -2.04
CA ARG A 77 1.49 11.55 -2.08
C ARG A 77 1.91 11.82 -3.52
N ALA A 78 2.16 13.08 -3.81
CA ALA A 78 2.78 13.50 -5.06
C ALA A 78 4.31 13.55 -4.91
N THR A 79 5.04 13.01 -5.86
CA THR A 79 6.51 13.04 -5.89
C THR A 79 6.99 13.39 -7.29
N LEU A 80 8.06 14.18 -7.35
CA LEU A 80 8.77 14.50 -8.59
C LEU A 80 10.07 13.71 -8.67
N SER A 81 10.45 13.29 -9.87
CA SER A 81 11.75 12.64 -10.09
C SER A 81 12.92 13.59 -9.84
N MET A 82 12.75 14.88 -10.14
CA MET A 82 13.74 15.93 -9.96
C MET A 82 13.06 17.25 -9.59
N GLY A 83 13.67 18.04 -8.70
CA GLY A 83 13.18 19.36 -8.31
C GLY A 83 13.86 20.53 -9.01
N LYS A 84 14.91 20.28 -9.80
CA LYS A 84 15.63 21.30 -10.60
C LYS A 84 15.89 20.71 -11.98
N VAL A 85 15.41 21.39 -13.00
CA VAL A 85 15.45 20.94 -14.39
C VAL A 85 15.53 22.14 -15.31
N TYR A 86 15.95 21.91 -16.55
CA TYR A 86 15.91 22.92 -17.61
C TYR A 86 14.52 23.01 -18.24
N GLU A 87 14.27 24.11 -18.96
CA GLU A 87 13.07 24.22 -19.81
C GLU A 87 13.01 23.02 -20.76
N GLN A 88 11.79 22.46 -20.92
CA GLN A 88 11.50 21.28 -21.77
C GLN A 88 12.22 19.97 -21.35
N GLU A 89 12.91 19.94 -20.23
CA GLU A 89 13.43 18.70 -19.67
C GLU A 89 12.30 17.88 -19.02
N ALA A 90 12.31 16.58 -19.28
CA ALA A 90 11.26 15.69 -18.79
C ALA A 90 11.36 15.45 -17.27
N VAL A 91 10.29 15.72 -16.54
CA VAL A 91 10.16 15.44 -15.10
C VAL A 91 8.99 14.49 -14.86
N LEU A 92 9.20 13.42 -14.11
CA LEU A 92 8.15 12.48 -13.79
C LEU A 92 7.43 12.91 -12.50
N LEU A 93 6.13 13.18 -12.60
CA LEU A 93 5.22 13.41 -11.49
C LEU A 93 4.46 12.11 -11.21
N THR A 94 4.56 11.61 -9.98
CA THR A 94 3.91 10.37 -9.56
C THR A 94 2.96 10.65 -8.39
N TYR A 95 1.70 10.26 -8.54
CA TYR A 95 0.72 10.21 -7.47
C TYR A 95 0.63 8.78 -6.95
N LYS A 96 1.05 8.58 -5.70
CA LYS A 96 1.06 7.28 -5.03
C LYS A 96 0.09 7.30 -3.86
N VAL A 97 -0.77 6.29 -3.80
CA VAL A 97 -1.75 6.11 -2.73
C VAL A 97 -1.12 5.29 -1.62
N TYR A 98 -1.37 5.68 -0.38
CA TYR A 98 -1.01 4.97 0.84
C TYR A 98 -2.31 4.67 1.61
N SER A 99 -2.58 3.41 1.91
CA SER A 99 -3.82 3.00 2.57
C SER A 99 -3.59 1.90 3.60
N THR A 100 -4.20 2.05 4.77
CA THR A 100 -4.37 0.97 5.77
C THR A 100 -5.78 0.39 5.73
N VAL A 101 -6.68 1.02 4.96
CA VAL A 101 -8.09 0.63 4.81
C VAL A 101 -8.36 0.02 3.43
N ASN A 102 -9.48 -0.70 3.30
CA ASN A 102 -9.87 -1.29 2.03
C ASN A 102 -10.43 -0.23 1.08
N LEU A 103 -9.60 0.25 0.18
CA LEU A 103 -9.97 1.20 -0.87
C LEU A 103 -10.76 0.49 -1.98
N THR A 104 -11.99 0.93 -2.21
CA THR A 104 -12.86 0.36 -3.25
C THR A 104 -12.82 1.19 -4.53
N ASN A 105 -12.77 2.50 -4.39
CA ASN A 105 -12.71 3.42 -5.51
C ASN A 105 -11.91 4.67 -5.15
N LEU A 106 -11.24 5.25 -6.13
CA LEU A 106 -10.54 6.52 -6.01
C LEU A 106 -10.75 7.30 -7.31
N SER A 107 -11.08 8.58 -7.20
CA SER A 107 -11.26 9.47 -8.35
C SER A 107 -9.96 9.65 -9.14
N ASN A 108 -10.10 10.06 -10.39
CA ASN A 108 -8.98 10.31 -11.31
C ASN A 108 -8.95 11.79 -11.74
N PRO A 109 -8.71 12.75 -10.81
CA PRO A 109 -8.64 14.16 -11.18
C PRO A 109 -7.43 14.40 -12.08
N THR A 110 -7.58 15.33 -13.03
CA THR A 110 -6.48 15.77 -13.87
C THR A 110 -5.88 17.04 -13.30
N PRO A 111 -4.55 17.11 -13.07
CA PRO A 111 -3.93 18.33 -12.57
C PRO A 111 -3.99 19.45 -13.61
N ASP A 112 -4.32 20.67 -13.17
CA ASP A 112 -4.24 21.88 -13.99
C ASP A 112 -2.83 22.49 -13.87
N LEU A 113 -1.95 22.12 -14.80
CA LEU A 113 -0.54 22.51 -14.80
C LEU A 113 -0.25 23.44 -16.01
N LYS A 114 -0.63 24.70 -15.87
CA LYS A 114 -0.60 25.70 -16.96
C LYS A 114 0.79 25.95 -17.55
N ASP A 115 1.83 25.82 -16.69
CA ASP A 115 3.21 26.11 -17.06
C ASP A 115 3.97 24.87 -17.57
N PHE A 116 3.26 23.78 -17.78
CA PHE A 116 3.83 22.52 -18.22
C PHE A 116 3.09 21.95 -19.44
N HIS A 117 3.83 21.41 -20.37
CA HIS A 117 3.26 20.42 -21.28
C HIS A 117 3.20 19.08 -20.55
N ILE A 118 2.04 18.41 -20.61
CA ILE A 118 1.74 17.21 -19.80
C ILE A 118 1.53 16.01 -20.71
N GLN A 119 2.17 14.91 -20.39
CA GLN A 119 1.92 13.63 -21.02
C GLN A 119 1.60 12.58 -19.95
N GLU A 120 0.40 12.00 -19.99
CA GLU A 120 0.02 10.94 -19.05
C GLU A 120 0.72 9.62 -19.41
N VAL A 121 1.30 8.98 -18.40
CA VAL A 121 1.90 7.65 -18.52
C VAL A 121 0.82 6.58 -18.41
N GLN A 122 0.74 5.71 -19.38
CA GLN A 122 -0.19 4.57 -19.37
C GLN A 122 0.24 3.57 -18.29
N LEU A 123 -0.52 3.49 -17.21
CA LEU A 123 -0.33 2.50 -16.15
C LEU A 123 -1.17 1.24 -16.42
N PRO A 124 -0.76 0.06 -15.91
CA PRO A 124 -1.55 -1.15 -16.00
C PRO A 124 -2.97 -0.94 -15.43
N ARG A 125 -3.97 -1.53 -16.07
CA ARG A 125 -5.37 -1.46 -15.60
C ARG A 125 -5.56 -2.16 -14.26
N GLU A 126 -4.89 -3.30 -14.09
CA GLU A 126 -4.86 -4.01 -12.82
C GLU A 126 -3.86 -3.33 -11.89
N LYS A 127 -4.37 -2.82 -10.78
CA LYS A 127 -3.58 -2.16 -9.77
C LYS A 127 -3.08 -3.19 -8.76
N HIS A 128 -1.76 -3.36 -8.67
CA HIS A 128 -1.12 -4.20 -7.68
C HIS A 128 -0.68 -3.36 -6.49
N PHE A 129 -1.20 -3.70 -5.32
CA PHE A 129 -0.80 -3.05 -4.09
C PHE A 129 0.48 -3.69 -3.56
N GLU A 130 1.42 -2.87 -3.16
CA GLU A 130 2.67 -3.26 -2.52
C GLU A 130 2.65 -2.80 -1.07
N LEU A 131 3.23 -3.61 -0.18
CA LEU A 131 3.38 -3.22 1.22
C LEU A 131 4.64 -2.36 1.39
N GLU A 132 4.48 -1.15 1.93
CA GLU A 132 5.56 -0.19 2.15
C GLU A 132 5.51 0.36 3.57
N HIS A 133 6.67 0.46 4.21
CA HIS A 133 6.80 1.12 5.50
C HIS A 133 7.06 2.62 5.31
N TYR A 134 6.18 3.45 5.87
CA TYR A 134 6.28 4.90 5.80
C TYR A 134 5.90 5.54 7.14
N ASN A 135 6.74 6.46 7.66
CA ASN A 135 6.52 7.15 8.93
C ASN A 135 6.19 6.24 10.13
N GLY A 136 6.77 5.03 10.17
CA GLY A 136 6.57 4.08 11.26
C GLY A 136 5.28 3.26 11.17
N ARG A 137 4.55 3.30 10.03
CA ARG A 137 3.39 2.46 9.74
C ARG A 137 3.56 1.71 8.42
N ASN A 138 2.90 0.58 8.31
CA ASN A 138 2.86 -0.22 7.09
C ASN A 138 1.61 0.11 6.30
N TYR A 139 1.77 0.46 5.02
CA TYR A 139 0.70 0.83 4.12
C TYR A 139 0.67 -0.09 2.90
N ASN A 140 -0.53 -0.40 2.45
CA ASN A 140 -0.73 -0.88 1.10
C ASN A 140 -0.60 0.32 0.16
N THR A 141 0.35 0.29 -0.75
CA THR A 141 0.65 1.40 -1.65
C THR A 141 0.47 1.01 -3.10
N VAL A 142 0.05 1.98 -3.91
CA VAL A 142 -0.08 1.78 -5.35
C VAL A 142 0.18 3.08 -6.10
N VAL A 143 0.87 3.00 -7.23
CA VAL A 143 0.99 4.13 -8.15
C VAL A 143 -0.35 4.31 -8.85
N TRP A 144 -1.04 5.44 -8.54
CA TRP A 144 -2.37 5.71 -9.03
C TRP A 144 -2.36 6.40 -10.38
N ARG A 145 -1.58 7.51 -10.51
CA ARG A 145 -1.38 8.23 -11.77
C ARG A 145 0.07 8.68 -11.91
N GLN A 146 0.50 8.82 -13.13
CA GLN A 146 1.84 9.27 -13.47
C GLN A 146 1.81 10.17 -14.69
N PHE A 147 2.57 11.25 -14.65
CA PHE A 147 2.66 12.22 -15.73
C PHE A 147 4.12 12.57 -16.01
N VAL A 148 4.47 12.67 -17.26
CA VAL A 148 5.71 13.34 -17.68
C VAL A 148 5.37 14.81 -17.89
N LEU A 149 6.07 15.68 -17.19
CA LEU A 149 5.93 17.13 -17.26
C LEU A 149 7.11 17.70 -18.00
N PHE A 150 6.84 18.66 -18.89
CA PHE A 150 7.87 19.43 -19.59
C PHE A 150 7.64 20.91 -19.26
N PRO A 151 8.49 21.53 -18.40
CA PRO A 151 8.37 22.96 -18.08
C PRO A 151 8.44 23.82 -19.35
N GLN A 152 7.54 24.79 -19.48
CA GLN A 152 7.47 25.66 -20.66
C GLN A 152 8.13 27.04 -20.45
N GLN A 153 8.57 27.30 -19.24
CA GLN A 153 9.24 28.56 -18.88
C GLN A 153 10.23 28.32 -17.74
N SER A 154 11.21 29.22 -17.63
CA SER A 154 12.18 29.24 -16.54
C SER A 154 11.60 29.90 -15.28
N GLY A 155 12.19 29.61 -14.13
CA GLY A 155 11.81 30.18 -12.85
C GLY A 155 11.28 29.11 -11.88
N VAL A 156 10.56 29.56 -10.85
CA VAL A 156 9.92 28.66 -9.89
C VAL A 156 8.50 28.37 -10.39
N LEU A 157 8.28 27.11 -10.76
CA LEU A 157 6.97 26.64 -11.20
C LEU A 157 6.31 25.85 -10.08
N GLU A 158 5.02 26.08 -9.87
CA GLU A 158 4.25 25.45 -8.81
C GLU A 158 3.35 24.35 -9.38
N ILE A 159 3.32 23.22 -8.70
CA ILE A 159 2.36 22.14 -8.94
C ILE A 159 1.27 22.26 -7.86
N PRO A 160 0.05 22.68 -8.24
CA PRO A 160 -1.02 22.88 -7.28
C PRO A 160 -1.45 21.56 -6.63
N SER A 161 -2.02 21.65 -5.43
CA SER A 161 -2.60 20.50 -4.74
C SER A 161 -3.76 19.92 -5.56
N LEU A 162 -3.87 18.60 -5.54
CA LEU A 162 -4.91 17.84 -6.24
C LEU A 162 -5.75 17.08 -5.23
N THR A 163 -7.07 17.27 -5.29
CA THR A 163 -8.02 16.59 -4.40
C THR A 163 -8.50 15.29 -5.02
N PHE A 164 -8.42 14.20 -4.25
CA PHE A 164 -8.92 12.89 -4.63
C PHE A 164 -10.11 12.52 -3.75
N GLU A 165 -11.18 12.04 -4.39
CA GLU A 165 -12.35 11.50 -3.70
C GLU A 165 -12.21 9.98 -3.65
N SER A 166 -12.44 9.38 -2.48
CA SER A 166 -12.28 7.95 -2.28
C SER A 166 -13.54 7.30 -1.68
N VAL A 167 -13.75 6.04 -2.04
CA VAL A 167 -14.74 5.17 -1.41
C VAL A 167 -14.01 4.03 -0.74
N VAL A 168 -14.22 3.86 0.55
CA VAL A 168 -13.63 2.79 1.36
C VAL A 168 -14.70 1.85 1.87
N ALA A 169 -14.38 0.55 1.87
CA ALA A 169 -15.26 -0.46 2.45
C ALA A 169 -15.00 -0.56 3.95
N VAL A 170 -16.01 -0.26 4.74
CA VAL A 170 -15.98 -0.44 6.18
C VAL A 170 -16.68 -1.75 6.52
N GLN A 171 -15.95 -2.72 7.08
CA GLN A 171 -16.56 -3.92 7.61
C GLN A 171 -17.20 -3.60 8.96
N SER A 172 -18.51 -3.36 8.98
CA SER A 172 -19.25 -3.39 10.24
C SER A 172 -19.34 -4.85 10.70
N ARG A 173 -18.70 -5.18 11.82
CA ARG A 173 -18.97 -6.44 12.52
C ARG A 173 -20.40 -6.36 13.01
N ARG A 174 -21.34 -6.98 12.28
CA ARG A 174 -22.65 -7.28 12.86
C ARG A 174 -22.38 -8.21 14.03
N SER A 175 -22.53 -7.70 15.23
CA SER A 175 -22.67 -8.52 16.42
C SER A 175 -23.90 -9.41 16.17
N PHE A 176 -23.66 -10.68 15.93
CA PHE A 176 -24.74 -11.68 15.92
C PHE A 176 -25.17 -11.82 17.36
N ASP A 177 -26.27 -11.19 17.71
CA ASP A 177 -26.94 -11.39 19.00
C ASP A 177 -27.75 -12.70 18.90
N PRO A 178 -27.34 -13.78 19.59
CA PRO A 178 -28.06 -15.02 19.53
C PRO A 178 -29.42 -15.00 20.27
N PHE A 179 -29.79 -13.88 20.88
CA PHE A 179 -31.02 -13.72 21.64
C PHE A 179 -32.20 -13.08 20.90
N GLU A 180 -32.04 -12.59 19.67
CA GLU A 180 -33.17 -12.05 18.90
C GLU A 180 -34.07 -13.13 18.22
N MET A 181 -33.89 -14.41 18.51
CA MET A 181 -34.71 -15.49 17.97
C MET A 181 -35.49 -16.26 19.07
N MET A 182 -35.92 -15.58 20.12
CA MET A 182 -36.91 -16.18 21.04
C MET A 182 -38.17 -15.31 21.13
#